data_457a20639567265159c54bad60781e94
#
_entry.id   457a20639567265159c54bad60781e94
#
_cell.length_a   1.000
_cell.length_b   1.000
_cell.length_c   1.000
_cell.angle_alpha   90.00
_cell.angle_beta   90.00
_cell.angle_gamma   90.00
#
_symmetry.space_group_name_H-M   'P 1'
#
loop_
_entity.id
_entity.type
_entity.pdbx_description
1 polymer ?
#
loop_
_entity_poly.entity_id
_entity_poly.type
_entity_poly.pdbx_seq_one_letter_code
_entity_poly.pdbx_strand_id
1 'polypeptide(L)'
;DVTFTVTPVCDVVADNTTATASITEEQTKTLTGTPSGGSWSLVSGGGSIAGSTYTPADINTDTTVVIKYTIAADGDCAATSDDVTYTVMPVCNITANNTTSTASITEGQTKALTGTPSGGTWSLASGGGSIAGSTYTPADINTVTTVVIRYTIAADGSCAATSDDVTFTVTPVCAVA
;
A
#
# COMPACT_ATOMS: atom_id res chain seq x y z
N ASP A 1 69.92 4.71 20.68
CA ASP A 1 68.49 4.39 20.81
C ASP A 1 67.97 3.99 19.42
N VAL A 2 67.34 2.83 19.34
CA VAL A 2 66.68 2.36 18.14
C VAL A 2 65.17 2.48 18.42
N THR A 3 64.47 3.32 17.64
CA THR A 3 63.04 3.48 17.67
C THR A 3 62.38 2.61 16.59
N PHE A 4 61.38 1.82 16.96
CA PHE A 4 60.56 1.06 16.05
C PHE A 4 59.18 1.73 15.94
N THR A 5 58.70 1.90 14.73
CA THR A 5 57.28 2.25 14.50
C THR A 5 56.52 0.96 14.25
N VAL A 6 55.51 0.70 15.08
CA VAL A 6 54.56 -0.41 14.92
C VAL A 6 53.34 0.20 14.23
N THR A 7 53.07 -0.23 13.00
CA THR A 7 51.81 0.13 12.28
C THR A 7 50.75 -0.90 12.61
N PRO A 8 49.52 -0.47 12.98
CA PRO A 8 48.42 -1.39 13.23
C PRO A 8 48.02 -2.13 11.94
N VAL A 9 47.62 -3.37 12.09
CA VAL A 9 46.97 -4.15 11.00
C VAL A 9 45.48 -3.89 11.07
N CYS A 10 44.92 -3.27 10.02
CA CYS A 10 43.49 -2.91 9.93
C CYS A 10 42.73 -3.99 9.15
N ASP A 11 42.45 -5.14 9.80
CA ASP A 11 41.78 -6.29 9.19
C ASP A 11 40.26 -6.32 9.45
N VAL A 12 39.71 -5.30 10.12
CA VAL A 12 38.28 -5.25 10.45
C VAL A 12 37.51 -4.67 9.27
N VAL A 13 36.66 -5.49 8.65
CA VAL A 13 35.76 -5.10 7.54
C VAL A 13 34.33 -5.25 8.01
N ALA A 14 33.52 -4.20 7.87
CA ALA A 14 32.08 -4.28 8.10
C ALA A 14 31.43 -5.19 7.07
N ASP A 15 30.58 -6.09 7.53
CA ASP A 15 29.74 -6.96 6.71
C ASP A 15 28.30 -6.86 7.19
N ASN A 16 27.40 -6.38 6.33
CA ASN A 16 25.98 -6.27 6.59
C ASN A 16 25.29 -7.61 6.26
N THR A 17 25.11 -8.45 7.26
CA THR A 17 24.54 -9.79 7.12
C THR A 17 23.00 -9.81 7.21
N THR A 18 22.33 -8.65 7.14
CA THR A 18 20.87 -8.55 7.17
C THR A 18 20.27 -9.30 5.98
N ALA A 19 19.24 -10.12 6.26
CA ALA A 19 18.56 -10.88 5.21
C ALA A 19 17.92 -9.94 4.16
N THR A 20 18.12 -10.26 2.87
CA THR A 20 17.63 -9.45 1.73
C THR A 20 16.19 -9.72 1.34
N ALA A 21 15.50 -10.69 2.00
CA ALA A 21 14.09 -10.97 1.73
C ALA A 21 13.23 -9.72 1.90
N SER A 22 12.30 -9.51 0.96
CA SER A 22 11.32 -8.42 1.01
C SER A 22 10.43 -8.53 2.26
N ILE A 23 9.95 -7.39 2.72
CA ILE A 23 8.98 -7.27 3.82
C ILE A 23 7.84 -6.36 3.40
N THR A 24 6.73 -6.37 4.15
CA THR A 24 5.68 -5.36 4.00
C THR A 24 5.94 -4.17 4.94
N GLU A 25 5.30 -3.04 4.66
CA GLU A 25 5.45 -1.81 5.47
C GLU A 25 5.00 -1.97 6.93
N GLU A 26 4.10 -2.92 7.21
CA GLU A 26 3.66 -3.24 8.59
C GLU A 26 4.65 -4.15 9.34
N GLN A 27 5.67 -4.68 8.66
CA GLN A 27 6.66 -5.58 9.25
C GLN A 27 7.95 -4.84 9.58
N THR A 28 8.51 -5.12 10.75
CA THR A 28 9.86 -4.67 11.10
C THR A 28 10.93 -5.66 10.61
N LYS A 29 12.14 -5.16 10.39
CA LYS A 29 13.29 -5.97 9.99
C LYS A 29 14.39 -5.92 11.05
N THR A 30 14.83 -7.08 11.51
CA THR A 30 16.02 -7.18 12.35
C THR A 30 17.26 -7.04 11.47
N LEU A 31 18.15 -6.14 11.87
CA LEU A 31 19.41 -5.86 11.20
C LEU A 31 20.52 -6.68 11.86
N THR A 32 21.36 -7.32 11.06
CA THR A 32 22.49 -8.12 11.53
C THR A 32 23.76 -7.74 10.79
N GLY A 33 24.86 -7.61 11.51
CA GLY A 33 26.17 -7.24 10.95
C GLY A 33 27.33 -7.79 11.75
N THR A 34 28.46 -7.98 11.09
CA THR A 34 29.69 -8.49 11.67
C THR A 34 30.88 -7.59 11.29
N PRO A 35 31.87 -7.44 12.20
CA PRO A 35 31.85 -7.83 13.61
C PRO A 35 30.79 -7.04 14.41
N SER A 36 30.46 -7.47 15.59
CA SER A 36 29.51 -6.74 16.48
C SER A 36 30.06 -5.37 16.90
N GLY A 37 29.17 -4.44 17.28
CA GLY A 37 29.55 -3.10 17.78
C GLY A 37 29.50 -1.99 16.72
N GLY A 38 29.13 -2.31 15.48
CA GLY A 38 28.89 -1.30 14.45
C GLY A 38 27.56 -0.57 14.63
N SER A 39 27.35 0.43 13.81
CA SER A 39 26.15 1.28 13.78
C SER A 39 25.38 1.12 12.46
N TRP A 40 24.07 1.32 12.55
CA TRP A 40 23.14 1.24 11.44
C TRP A 40 22.72 2.63 10.98
N SER A 41 22.62 2.83 9.68
CA SER A 41 22.05 4.04 9.09
C SER A 41 21.22 3.73 7.86
N LEU A 42 20.11 4.47 7.69
CA LEU A 42 19.30 4.42 6.49
C LEU A 42 19.97 5.27 5.39
N VAL A 43 20.25 4.68 4.25
CA VAL A 43 20.80 5.37 3.07
C VAL A 43 19.68 5.87 2.18
N SER A 44 18.64 5.03 1.95
CA SER A 44 17.48 5.38 1.13
C SER A 44 16.27 4.52 1.48
N GLY A 45 15.07 4.94 1.01
CA GLY A 45 13.83 4.15 1.08
C GLY A 45 12.88 4.51 2.20
N GLY A 46 13.20 5.50 3.04
CA GLY A 46 12.32 5.97 4.12
C GLY A 46 12.23 5.01 5.31
N GLY A 47 11.53 5.43 6.37
CA GLY A 47 11.40 4.68 7.61
C GLY A 47 12.38 5.14 8.70
N SER A 48 12.58 4.30 9.72
CA SER A 48 13.43 4.62 10.87
C SER A 48 14.19 3.40 11.36
N ILE A 49 15.32 3.64 12.03
CA ILE A 49 16.13 2.60 12.68
C ILE A 49 16.24 2.92 14.15
N ALA A 50 15.91 1.93 14.99
CA ALA A 50 16.07 1.98 16.44
C ALA A 50 16.89 0.76 16.89
N GLY A 51 18.13 1.00 17.35
CA GLY A 51 19.08 -0.06 17.64
C GLY A 51 19.37 -0.90 16.39
N SER A 52 19.04 -2.18 16.44
CA SER A 52 19.17 -3.11 15.30
C SER A 52 17.81 -3.45 14.66
N THR A 53 16.83 -2.57 14.77
CA THR A 53 15.50 -2.79 14.18
C THR A 53 15.17 -1.66 13.22
N TYR A 54 14.90 -2.01 11.98
CA TYR A 54 14.33 -1.09 10.97
C TYR A 54 12.80 -1.21 10.95
N THR A 55 12.14 -0.06 10.94
CA THR A 55 10.69 0.08 10.76
C THR A 55 10.43 0.87 9.48
N PRO A 56 9.73 0.30 8.49
CA PRO A 56 9.41 0.98 7.24
C PRO A 56 8.58 2.25 7.45
N ALA A 57 8.62 3.15 6.46
CA ALA A 57 7.62 4.19 6.30
C ALA A 57 6.32 3.61 5.71
N ASP A 58 5.21 4.33 5.88
CA ASP A 58 3.96 4.11 5.15
C ASP A 58 4.17 4.45 3.66
N ILE A 59 3.87 3.51 2.77
CA ILE A 59 4.13 3.59 1.33
C ILE A 59 2.93 3.09 0.52
N ASN A 60 2.73 3.60 -0.69
CA ASN A 60 1.73 3.09 -1.64
C ASN A 60 2.37 2.42 -2.88
N THR A 61 3.69 2.38 -2.98
CA THR A 61 4.44 1.70 -4.05
C THR A 61 5.59 0.90 -3.49
N ASP A 62 5.96 -0.19 -4.17
CA ASP A 62 7.14 -0.97 -3.83
C ASP A 62 8.36 -0.06 -3.74
N THR A 63 9.02 -0.06 -2.59
CA THR A 63 10.11 0.86 -2.29
C THR A 63 11.40 0.08 -2.02
N THR A 64 12.46 0.45 -2.72
CA THR A 64 13.80 -0.09 -2.46
C THR A 64 14.42 0.61 -1.26
N VAL A 65 14.83 -0.16 -0.26
CA VAL A 65 15.48 0.31 0.96
C VAL A 65 16.94 -0.11 0.95
N VAL A 66 17.81 0.83 1.28
CA VAL A 66 19.26 0.59 1.45
C VAL A 66 19.65 0.95 2.87
N ILE A 67 20.20 -0.04 3.58
CA ILE A 67 20.68 0.09 4.96
C ILE A 67 22.18 -0.17 5.00
N LYS A 68 22.89 0.76 5.61
CA LYS A 68 24.35 0.71 5.80
C LYS A 68 24.69 0.23 7.19
N TYR A 69 25.60 -0.72 7.30
CA TYR A 69 26.30 -1.10 8.51
C TYR A 69 27.71 -0.49 8.51
N THR A 70 28.10 0.16 9.60
CA THR A 70 29.40 0.85 9.71
C THR A 70 30.11 0.44 10.96
N ILE A 71 31.35 0.00 10.86
CA ILE A 71 32.33 -0.10 11.94
C ILE A 71 33.11 1.20 11.98
N ALA A 72 33.11 1.85 13.12
CA ALA A 72 33.82 3.13 13.31
C ALA A 72 35.35 2.97 13.16
N ALA A 73 36.01 4.06 12.82
CA ALA A 73 37.46 4.13 12.85
C ALA A 73 37.99 3.85 14.27
N ASP A 74 39.11 3.13 14.35
CA ASP A 74 39.81 2.85 15.61
C ASP A 74 41.31 3.13 15.41
N GLY A 75 41.81 4.14 16.11
CA GLY A 75 43.20 4.61 15.98
C GLY A 75 43.53 5.03 14.52
N ASP A 76 44.54 4.39 13.97
CA ASP A 76 44.97 4.63 12.55
C ASP A 76 44.14 3.82 11.53
N CYS A 77 43.21 2.96 11.99
CA CYS A 77 42.32 2.17 11.13
C CYS A 77 41.10 2.99 10.71
N ALA A 78 40.89 3.12 9.42
CA ALA A 78 39.74 3.83 8.86
C ALA A 78 38.42 3.07 9.15
N ALA A 79 37.31 3.82 9.23
CA ALA A 79 35.99 3.22 9.27
C ALA A 79 35.72 2.39 8.01
N THR A 80 35.00 1.27 8.19
CA THR A 80 34.54 0.42 7.08
C THR A 80 33.00 0.33 7.09
N SER A 81 32.39 0.14 5.93
CA SER A 81 30.93 0.00 5.86
C SER A 81 30.51 -0.93 4.74
N ASP A 82 29.33 -1.54 4.90
CA ASP A 82 28.69 -2.40 3.92
C ASP A 82 27.18 -2.12 3.85
N ASP A 83 26.63 -2.19 2.65
CA ASP A 83 25.23 -1.86 2.36
C ASP A 83 24.43 -3.13 2.02
N VAL A 84 23.22 -3.23 2.54
CA VAL A 84 22.23 -4.22 2.12
C VAL A 84 21.03 -3.54 1.48
N THR A 85 20.50 -4.18 0.44
CA THR A 85 19.32 -3.70 -0.29
C THR A 85 18.21 -4.74 -0.26
N TYR A 86 16.97 -4.30 -0.01
CA TYR A 86 15.77 -5.12 -0.11
C TYR A 86 14.55 -4.25 -0.46
N THR A 87 13.42 -4.90 -0.77
CA THR A 87 12.18 -4.22 -1.13
C THR A 87 11.21 -4.22 0.04
N VAL A 88 10.60 -3.07 0.31
CA VAL A 88 9.40 -2.93 1.14
C VAL A 88 8.20 -2.82 0.21
N MET A 89 7.18 -3.64 0.46
CA MET A 89 5.93 -3.67 -0.30
C MET A 89 4.80 -3.01 0.51
N PRO A 90 3.90 -2.24 -0.13
CA PRO A 90 2.73 -1.69 0.55
C PRO A 90 1.76 -2.79 0.97
N VAL A 91 0.96 -2.51 1.99
CA VAL A 91 -0.14 -3.39 2.43
C VAL A 91 -1.45 -2.89 1.84
N CYS A 92 -1.99 -3.62 0.87
CA CYS A 92 -3.20 -3.28 0.16
C CYS A 92 -4.46 -3.76 0.92
N ASN A 93 -4.86 -3.05 1.97
CA ASN A 93 -5.99 -3.42 2.85
C ASN A 93 -7.32 -2.76 2.44
N ILE A 94 -7.36 -2.00 1.33
CA ILE A 94 -8.57 -1.28 0.91
C ILE A 94 -9.41 -2.19 0.02
N THR A 95 -10.64 -2.50 0.47
CA THR A 95 -11.63 -3.25 -0.28
C THR A 95 -12.86 -2.38 -0.50
N ALA A 96 -13.30 -2.23 -1.75
CA ALA A 96 -14.56 -1.57 -2.08
C ALA A 96 -15.72 -2.39 -1.51
N ASN A 97 -16.67 -1.71 -0.85
CA ASN A 97 -17.91 -2.30 -0.35
C ASN A 97 -19.07 -1.40 -0.77
N ASN A 98 -19.95 -1.91 -1.63
CA ASN A 98 -21.15 -1.22 -2.07
C ASN A 98 -22.28 -1.43 -1.05
N THR A 99 -22.53 -0.44 -0.22
CA THR A 99 -23.53 -0.47 0.85
C THR A 99 -24.91 0.09 0.42
N THR A 100 -25.10 0.30 -0.89
CA THR A 100 -26.39 0.76 -1.44
C THR A 100 -27.50 -0.22 -1.11
N SER A 101 -28.66 0.31 -0.67
CA SER A 101 -29.83 -0.51 -0.39
C SER A 101 -30.26 -1.35 -1.59
N THR A 102 -30.55 -2.63 -1.36
CA THR A 102 -31.08 -3.56 -2.38
C THR A 102 -32.58 -3.42 -2.60
N ALA A 103 -33.28 -2.54 -1.83
CA ALA A 103 -34.72 -2.32 -2.00
C ALA A 103 -35.05 -1.84 -3.42
N SER A 104 -36.11 -2.41 -4.01
CA SER A 104 -36.62 -1.99 -5.33
C SER A 104 -37.09 -0.55 -5.32
N ILE A 105 -37.04 0.09 -6.49
CA ILE A 105 -37.59 1.44 -6.74
C ILE A 105 -38.46 1.42 -7.98
N THR A 106 -39.27 2.47 -8.17
CA THR A 106 -40.00 2.70 -9.43
C THR A 106 -39.18 3.61 -10.35
N GLU A 107 -39.46 3.57 -11.66
CA GLU A 107 -38.72 4.38 -12.66
C GLU A 107 -38.80 5.89 -12.42
N GLY A 108 -39.83 6.40 -11.75
CA GLY A 108 -39.95 7.80 -11.38
C GLY A 108 -39.17 8.21 -10.12
N GLN A 109 -38.47 7.27 -9.47
CA GLN A 109 -37.71 7.49 -8.22
C GLN A 109 -36.22 7.44 -8.50
N THR A 110 -35.48 8.24 -7.72
CA THR A 110 -34.00 8.14 -7.69
C THR A 110 -33.55 7.28 -6.54
N LYS A 111 -32.34 6.73 -6.63
CA LYS A 111 -31.70 5.93 -5.57
C LYS A 111 -30.39 6.54 -5.16
N ALA A 112 -30.26 6.82 -3.86
CA ALA A 112 -28.97 7.21 -3.27
C ALA A 112 -28.03 6.01 -3.24
N LEU A 113 -26.81 6.22 -3.68
CA LEU A 113 -25.74 5.21 -3.70
C LEU A 113 -24.79 5.44 -2.53
N THR A 114 -24.48 4.39 -1.80
CA THR A 114 -23.58 4.43 -0.64
C THR A 114 -22.52 3.37 -0.73
N GLY A 115 -21.26 3.72 -0.41
CA GLY A 115 -20.12 2.81 -0.47
C GLY A 115 -19.03 3.19 0.51
N THR A 116 -18.24 2.22 0.90
CA THR A 116 -17.11 2.37 1.82
C THR A 116 -15.85 1.68 1.26
N PRO A 117 -14.64 2.22 1.54
CA PRO A 117 -14.37 3.56 2.09
C PRO A 117 -14.88 4.68 1.18
N SER A 118 -14.92 5.91 1.65
CA SER A 118 -15.30 7.07 0.82
C SER A 118 -14.26 7.33 -0.28
N GLY A 119 -14.68 8.03 -1.35
CA GLY A 119 -13.77 8.41 -2.46
C GLY A 119 -13.82 7.49 -3.67
N GLY A 120 -14.58 6.39 -3.62
CA GLY A 120 -14.79 5.55 -4.77
C GLY A 120 -15.72 6.17 -5.83
N THR A 121 -15.80 5.52 -6.96
CA THR A 121 -16.61 5.93 -8.12
C THR A 121 -17.74 4.94 -8.39
N TRP A 122 -18.85 5.47 -8.92
CA TRP A 122 -20.03 4.71 -9.27
C TRP A 122 -20.12 4.47 -10.76
N SER A 123 -20.50 3.29 -11.17
CA SER A 123 -20.79 2.98 -12.57
C SER A 123 -21.99 2.04 -12.68
N LEU A 124 -22.73 2.16 -13.79
CA LEU A 124 -23.79 1.25 -14.14
C LEU A 124 -23.19 0.03 -14.84
N ALA A 125 -23.30 -1.13 -14.21
CA ALA A 125 -22.83 -2.38 -14.79
C ALA A 125 -23.90 -3.00 -15.71
N SER A 126 -25.20 -2.84 -15.36
CA SER A 126 -26.33 -3.25 -16.22
C SER A 126 -27.64 -2.59 -15.79
N GLY A 127 -28.67 -2.65 -16.65
CA GLY A 127 -30.07 -2.28 -16.34
C GLY A 127 -30.54 -0.92 -16.82
N GLY A 128 -29.71 -0.12 -17.48
CA GLY A 128 -30.08 1.19 -18.03
C GLY A 128 -30.24 2.29 -16.96
N GLY A 129 -30.34 3.54 -17.41
CA GLY A 129 -30.42 4.72 -16.54
C GLY A 129 -29.14 5.53 -16.55
N SER A 130 -29.00 6.42 -15.57
CA SER A 130 -27.83 7.29 -15.42
C SER A 130 -27.40 7.45 -13.98
N ILE A 131 -26.13 7.78 -13.77
CA ILE A 131 -25.57 8.08 -12.46
C ILE A 131 -24.99 9.49 -12.50
N ALA A 132 -25.39 10.33 -11.52
CA ALA A 132 -24.86 11.65 -11.30
C ALA A 132 -24.37 11.76 -9.84
N GLY A 133 -23.05 11.86 -9.66
CA GLY A 133 -22.44 11.77 -8.32
C GLY A 133 -22.79 10.45 -7.64
N SER A 134 -23.43 10.49 -6.50
CA SER A 134 -23.93 9.33 -5.75
C SER A 134 -25.43 9.10 -5.90
N THR A 135 -26.02 9.49 -7.04
CA THR A 135 -27.45 9.31 -7.29
C THR A 135 -27.68 8.57 -8.61
N TYR A 136 -28.37 7.46 -8.55
CA TYR A 136 -28.85 6.73 -9.72
C TYR A 136 -30.27 7.18 -10.08
N THR A 137 -30.50 7.41 -11.38
CA THR A 137 -31.82 7.71 -11.97
C THR A 137 -32.14 6.61 -13.01
N PRO A 138 -33.24 5.87 -12.84
CA PRO A 138 -33.65 4.84 -13.79
C PRO A 138 -33.89 5.38 -15.20
N ALA A 139 -33.76 4.51 -16.20
CA ALA A 139 -34.31 4.74 -17.51
C ALA A 139 -35.85 4.57 -17.48
N ASP A 140 -36.55 5.10 -18.52
CA ASP A 140 -37.93 4.78 -18.83
C ASP A 140 -38.01 3.30 -19.29
N ILE A 141 -38.83 2.50 -18.61
CA ILE A 141 -38.92 1.05 -18.82
C ILE A 141 -40.38 0.58 -18.91
N ASN A 142 -40.63 -0.45 -19.70
CA ASN A 142 -41.96 -1.07 -19.85
C ASN A 142 -42.11 -2.41 -19.10
N THR A 143 -41.01 -2.93 -18.57
CA THR A 143 -40.93 -4.20 -17.84
C THR A 143 -40.03 -4.07 -16.63
N VAL A 144 -40.27 -4.87 -15.60
CA VAL A 144 -39.40 -4.93 -14.42
C VAL A 144 -37.97 -5.23 -14.88
N THR A 145 -37.04 -4.35 -14.52
CA THR A 145 -35.65 -4.41 -14.95
C THR A 145 -34.72 -4.58 -13.76
N THR A 146 -33.79 -5.52 -13.85
CA THR A 146 -32.72 -5.70 -12.88
C THR A 146 -31.59 -4.72 -13.20
N VAL A 147 -31.16 -3.98 -12.18
CA VAL A 147 -30.07 -2.99 -12.26
C VAL A 147 -28.91 -3.46 -11.40
N VAL A 148 -27.71 -3.36 -11.95
CA VAL A 148 -26.46 -3.63 -11.23
C VAL A 148 -25.63 -2.36 -11.19
N ILE A 149 -25.33 -1.88 -10.00
CA ILE A 149 -24.47 -0.71 -9.76
C ILE A 149 -23.16 -1.18 -9.15
N ARG A 150 -22.05 -0.76 -9.74
CA ARG A 150 -20.69 -1.02 -9.29
C ARG A 150 -20.13 0.16 -8.52
N TYR A 151 -19.56 -0.12 -7.36
CA TYR A 151 -18.72 0.81 -6.62
C TYR A 151 -17.26 0.38 -6.80
N THR A 152 -16.38 1.31 -7.17
CA THR A 152 -14.96 1.04 -7.43
C THR A 152 -14.08 2.00 -6.66
N ILE A 153 -13.13 1.45 -5.91
CA ILE A 153 -11.97 2.17 -5.39
C ILE A 153 -10.85 2.02 -6.41
N ALA A 154 -10.29 3.13 -6.85
CA ALA A 154 -9.22 3.14 -7.84
C ALA A 154 -7.95 2.46 -7.30
N ALA A 155 -7.10 2.00 -8.22
CA ALA A 155 -5.75 1.57 -7.88
C ALA A 155 -4.96 2.74 -7.28
N ASP A 156 -4.10 2.45 -6.30
CA ASP A 156 -3.19 3.41 -5.69
C ASP A 156 -1.79 2.78 -5.58
N GLY A 157 -0.84 3.33 -6.28
CA GLY A 157 0.52 2.78 -6.37
C GLY A 157 0.55 1.34 -6.86
N SER A 158 1.10 0.43 -6.05
CA SER A 158 1.15 -1.03 -6.31
C SER A 158 -0.15 -1.75 -5.94
N CYS A 159 -1.11 -1.06 -5.28
CA CYS A 159 -2.38 -1.65 -4.88
C CYS A 159 -3.38 -1.61 -6.02
N ALA A 160 -3.91 -2.77 -6.40
CA ALA A 160 -4.89 -2.90 -7.48
C ALA A 160 -6.24 -2.25 -7.10
N ALA A 161 -6.99 -1.78 -8.10
CA ALA A 161 -8.37 -1.34 -7.92
C ALA A 161 -9.23 -2.49 -7.39
N THR A 162 -10.17 -2.15 -6.49
CA THR A 162 -11.18 -3.09 -5.98
C THR A 162 -12.58 -2.61 -6.33
N SER A 163 -13.53 -3.52 -6.51
CA SER A 163 -14.91 -3.17 -6.82
C SER A 163 -15.90 -4.13 -6.17
N ASP A 164 -17.09 -3.62 -5.89
CA ASP A 164 -18.22 -4.39 -5.37
C ASP A 164 -19.53 -3.97 -6.04
N ASP A 165 -20.40 -4.94 -6.33
CA ASP A 165 -21.63 -4.75 -7.05
C ASP A 165 -22.86 -4.92 -6.14
N VAL A 166 -23.85 -4.03 -6.30
CA VAL A 166 -25.17 -4.21 -5.72
C VAL A 166 -26.22 -4.37 -6.80
N THR A 167 -27.17 -5.25 -6.56
CA THR A 167 -28.28 -5.55 -7.46
C THR A 167 -29.63 -5.20 -6.82
N PHE A 168 -30.50 -4.53 -7.56
CA PHE A 168 -31.88 -4.24 -7.20
C PHE A 168 -32.77 -4.20 -8.44
N THR A 169 -34.08 -4.14 -8.27
CA THR A 169 -35.03 -4.05 -9.36
C THR A 169 -35.65 -2.66 -9.47
N VAL A 170 -35.90 -2.24 -10.72
CA VAL A 170 -36.72 -1.08 -11.05
C VAL A 170 -38.02 -1.58 -11.66
N THR A 171 -39.16 -1.09 -11.14
CA THR A 171 -40.50 -1.41 -11.64
C THR A 171 -41.05 -0.27 -12.48
N PRO A 172 -41.68 -0.56 -13.63
CA PRO A 172 -42.32 0.46 -14.46
C PRO A 172 -43.47 1.13 -13.72
N VAL A 173 -43.75 2.39 -14.06
CA VAL A 173 -44.96 3.09 -13.68
C VAL A 173 -45.97 2.92 -14.80
N CYS A 174 -46.95 2.02 -14.65
CA CYS A 174 -47.99 1.86 -15.63
C CYS A 174 -48.88 3.10 -15.64
N ALA A 175 -48.80 3.96 -16.70
CA ALA A 175 -49.78 5.00 -16.91
C ALA A 175 -51.14 4.33 -17.25
N VAL A 176 -52.13 4.50 -16.34
CA VAL A 176 -53.49 4.14 -16.63
C VAL A 176 -54.03 5.17 -17.63
N ALA A 177 -54.35 4.76 -18.84
CA ALA A 177 -54.97 5.62 -19.87
C ALA A 177 -56.41 5.96 -19.56
#